data_4f707bfd7b397048f5f1029507435af6
#
_entry.id   4f707bfd7b397048f5f1029507435af6
#
_cell.length_a   1.000
_cell.length_b   1.000
_cell.length_c   1.000
_cell.angle_alpha   90.00
_cell.angle_beta   90.00
_cell.angle_gamma   90.00
#
_symmetry.space_group_name_H-M   'P 1'
#
loop_
_entity.id
_entity.type
_entity.pdbx_description
1 polymer ?
#
loop_
_entity_poly.entity_id
_entity_poly.type
_entity_poly.pdbx_seq_one_letter_code
_entity_poly.pdbx_strand_id
1 'polypeptide(L)'
;AAPAALACLKAEADRWLGLEPLTVTAKQTPPPSGDLHDYTSMAPYFWPNPETTDGLPYIRRDGETNPEFYTLDNARLEKLCAAVPALILYHNVTGSEPHAEKAAELLRVWFLAPATRMNPNLRHAQFIRGVTDGRGIGIIDTNSLIFLLDAVTRLPASPYWTEDDYRQLQSWFAAYTGWLTLHPFGLQEESEPNNHGSWYDAQVIAFSRFSGREEQIARWLERTLERIRQQIRPDGSQPGELARTLSLTYSTYNLLAFACTAELAIKTGADLWNECPELKNALNYLKPYYPAPEKWSHPQIRPFEPRSAAPLLTLAAGHLNDAELRRMQKELYQPQYRILFSKSAISGRKHP
;
A
#
# COMPACT_ATOMS: atom_id res chain seq x y z
N ALA A 1 16.87 -16.43 10.04
CA ALA A 1 16.67 -15.11 10.63
C ALA A 1 17.52 -15.00 11.91
N ALA A 2 18.10 -13.81 12.19
CA ALA A 2 18.76 -13.59 13.47
C ALA A 2 17.73 -13.77 14.61
N PRO A 3 18.08 -14.34 15.77
CA PRO A 3 17.12 -14.63 16.84
C PRO A 3 16.24 -13.43 17.25
N ALA A 4 16.82 -12.24 17.31
CA ALA A 4 16.08 -11.02 17.63
C ALA A 4 15.04 -10.66 16.55
N ALA A 5 15.35 -10.85 15.28
CA ALA A 5 14.41 -10.59 14.19
C ALA A 5 13.23 -11.58 14.20
N LEU A 6 13.50 -12.84 14.54
CA LEU A 6 12.45 -13.87 14.69
C LEU A 6 11.55 -13.55 15.89
N ALA A 7 12.12 -13.11 17.01
CA ALA A 7 11.36 -12.71 18.19
C ALA A 7 10.44 -11.52 17.91
N CYS A 8 10.92 -10.50 17.21
CA CYS A 8 10.10 -9.35 16.76
C CYS A 8 8.97 -9.80 15.83
N LEU A 9 9.28 -10.65 14.84
CA LEU A 9 8.26 -11.19 13.93
C LEU A 9 7.22 -12.01 14.66
N LYS A 10 7.66 -12.84 15.64
CA LYS A 10 6.75 -13.61 16.50
C LYS A 10 5.79 -12.70 17.25
N ALA A 11 6.32 -11.69 17.95
CA ALA A 11 5.50 -10.75 18.72
C ALA A 11 4.47 -10.03 17.84
N GLU A 12 4.87 -9.64 16.63
CA GLU A 12 3.95 -9.00 15.67
C GLU A 12 2.89 -9.99 15.18
N ALA A 13 3.26 -11.20 14.80
CA ALA A 13 2.31 -12.21 14.30
C ALA A 13 1.34 -12.68 15.40
N ASP A 14 1.85 -12.95 16.62
CA ASP A 14 1.02 -13.40 17.75
C ASP A 14 -0.05 -12.37 18.14
N ARG A 15 0.25 -11.08 17.99
CA ARG A 15 -0.72 -9.99 18.23
C ARG A 15 -1.98 -10.14 17.38
N TRP A 16 -1.88 -10.74 16.20
CA TRP A 16 -2.97 -10.88 15.25
C TRP A 16 -3.74 -12.21 15.36
N LEU A 17 -3.25 -13.19 16.11
CA LEU A 17 -3.95 -14.48 16.26
C LEU A 17 -5.35 -14.32 16.86
N GLY A 18 -5.50 -13.43 17.83
CA GLY A 18 -6.78 -13.13 18.46
C GLY A 18 -7.62 -12.05 17.77
N LEU A 19 -7.22 -11.60 16.59
CA LEU A 19 -7.97 -10.57 15.87
C LEU A 19 -9.30 -11.14 15.38
N GLU A 20 -10.42 -10.51 15.79
CA GLU A 20 -11.73 -10.83 15.22
C GLU A 20 -11.73 -10.55 13.72
N PRO A 21 -12.41 -11.40 12.90
CA PRO A 21 -12.44 -11.21 11.46
C PRO A 21 -12.95 -9.84 11.07
N LEU A 22 -12.18 -9.15 10.23
CA LEU A 22 -12.48 -7.81 9.75
C LEU A 22 -13.37 -7.90 8.50
N THR A 23 -14.45 -7.13 8.47
CA THR A 23 -15.35 -7.07 7.31
C THR A 23 -15.87 -5.66 7.05
N VAL A 24 -16.09 -5.34 5.79
CA VAL A 24 -16.75 -4.09 5.38
C VAL A 24 -18.21 -4.06 5.81
N THR A 25 -18.86 -5.22 5.97
CA THR A 25 -20.28 -5.31 6.33
C THR A 25 -20.54 -5.02 7.81
N ALA A 26 -19.51 -4.85 8.65
CA ALA A 26 -19.67 -4.50 10.07
C ALA A 26 -20.01 -3.02 10.31
N LYS A 27 -20.06 -2.18 9.26
CA LYS A 27 -20.49 -0.78 9.39
C LYS A 27 -21.98 -0.69 9.72
N GLN A 28 -22.35 0.24 10.59
CA GLN A 28 -23.75 0.44 10.98
C GLN A 28 -24.53 1.29 9.97
N THR A 29 -23.84 2.23 9.32
CA THR A 29 -24.45 3.10 8.31
C THR A 29 -24.01 2.64 6.93
N PRO A 30 -24.95 2.21 6.07
CA PRO A 30 -24.59 1.86 4.69
C PRO A 30 -24.16 3.09 3.89
N PRO A 31 -23.33 2.90 2.85
CA PRO A 31 -23.04 3.96 1.90
C PRO A 31 -24.30 4.35 1.10
N PRO A 32 -24.24 5.42 0.27
CA PRO A 32 -25.36 5.86 -0.56
C PRO A 32 -25.93 4.80 -1.50
N SER A 33 -25.15 3.80 -1.88
CA SER A 33 -25.64 2.62 -2.63
C SER A 33 -26.65 1.75 -1.85
N GLY A 34 -26.67 1.83 -0.51
CA GLY A 34 -27.41 0.94 0.36
C GLY A 34 -26.76 -0.44 0.56
N ASP A 35 -25.67 -0.74 -0.12
CA ASP A 35 -24.96 -2.03 -0.05
C ASP A 35 -23.83 -1.98 0.99
N LEU A 36 -23.96 -2.73 2.09
CA LEU A 36 -22.94 -2.82 3.13
C LEU A 36 -21.61 -3.43 2.64
N HIS A 37 -21.62 -4.15 1.53
CA HIS A 37 -20.41 -4.70 0.90
C HIS A 37 -19.55 -3.64 0.21
N ASP A 38 -20.08 -2.45 -0.08
CA ASP A 38 -19.31 -1.36 -0.67
C ASP A 38 -18.39 -0.72 0.38
N TYR A 39 -17.12 -0.60 0.02
CA TYR A 39 -16.11 0.05 0.84
C TYR A 39 -16.42 1.53 1.03
N THR A 40 -16.24 2.02 2.26
CA THR A 40 -16.53 3.40 2.63
C THR A 40 -15.40 3.98 3.45
N SER A 41 -14.87 5.12 3.03
CA SER A 41 -13.91 5.92 3.81
C SER A 41 -14.18 7.41 3.64
N MET A 42 -13.77 8.21 4.61
CA MET A 42 -13.83 9.66 4.56
C MET A 42 -12.49 10.24 4.09
N ALA A 43 -12.52 11.36 3.40
CA ALA A 43 -11.32 12.13 3.08
C ALA A 43 -10.59 12.56 4.36
N PRO A 44 -9.29 12.18 4.57
CA PRO A 44 -8.63 12.31 5.87
C PRO A 44 -8.45 13.75 6.34
N TYR A 45 -8.34 14.69 5.41
CA TYR A 45 -8.01 16.08 5.68
C TYR A 45 -9.21 17.03 5.62
N PHE A 46 -10.43 16.48 5.77
CA PHE A 46 -11.65 17.28 5.74
C PHE A 46 -12.30 17.33 7.13
N TRP A 47 -12.66 18.53 7.53
CA TRP A 47 -13.15 18.86 8.87
C TRP A 47 -14.48 19.60 8.80
N PRO A 48 -15.32 19.52 9.84
CA PRO A 48 -16.51 20.36 9.92
C PRO A 48 -16.19 21.84 9.69
N ASN A 49 -17.03 22.51 8.91
CA ASN A 49 -16.89 23.93 8.64
C ASN A 49 -17.32 24.73 9.88
N PRO A 50 -16.44 25.51 10.51
CA PRO A 50 -16.78 26.26 11.71
C PRO A 50 -17.71 27.48 11.43
N GLU A 51 -17.88 27.86 10.15
CA GLU A 51 -18.73 28.98 9.74
C GLU A 51 -20.19 28.58 9.53
N THR A 52 -20.53 27.30 9.65
CA THR A 52 -21.88 26.78 9.45
C THR A 52 -22.38 26.08 10.72
N THR A 53 -23.70 26.14 10.96
CA THR A 53 -24.31 25.58 12.18
C THR A 53 -24.31 24.04 12.20
N ASP A 54 -24.33 23.40 11.03
CA ASP A 54 -24.32 21.95 10.85
C ASP A 54 -22.93 21.39 10.50
N GLY A 55 -21.91 22.27 10.39
CA GLY A 55 -20.54 21.91 10.00
C GLY A 55 -20.39 21.55 8.51
N LEU A 56 -21.39 21.77 7.67
CA LEU A 56 -21.38 21.41 6.26
C LEU A 56 -21.25 22.64 5.33
N PRO A 57 -20.62 22.49 4.15
CA PRO A 57 -19.77 21.37 3.73
C PRO A 57 -18.46 21.32 4.49
N TYR A 58 -17.88 20.10 4.67
CA TYR A 58 -16.55 19.97 5.27
C TYR A 58 -15.49 20.72 4.48
N ILE A 59 -14.53 21.33 5.17
CA ILE A 59 -13.44 22.12 4.60
C ILE A 59 -12.09 21.41 4.73
N ARG A 60 -11.16 21.66 3.80
CA ARG A 60 -9.85 21.01 3.75
C ARG A 60 -8.84 21.67 4.73
N ARG A 61 -8.11 20.83 5.47
CA ARG A 61 -6.93 21.18 6.27
C ARG A 61 -5.81 20.20 5.93
N ASP A 62 -4.97 20.55 4.95
CA ASP A 62 -3.95 19.64 4.43
C ASP A 62 -2.99 19.16 5.53
N GLY A 63 -2.78 17.84 5.61
CA GLY A 63 -1.92 17.21 6.60
C GLY A 63 -2.53 17.04 8.00
N GLU A 64 -3.72 17.58 8.28
CA GLU A 64 -4.43 17.42 9.54
C GLU A 64 -5.49 16.34 9.42
N THR A 65 -5.18 15.12 9.86
CA THR A 65 -6.12 14.00 9.78
C THR A 65 -7.27 14.17 10.76
N ASN A 66 -8.50 14.16 10.25
CA ASN A 66 -9.70 14.10 11.08
C ASN A 66 -9.83 12.72 11.74
N PRO A 67 -10.00 12.62 13.08
CA PRO A 67 -10.13 11.34 13.79
C PRO A 67 -11.27 10.44 13.28
N GLU A 68 -12.35 11.00 12.72
CA GLU A 68 -13.44 10.24 12.11
C GLU A 68 -12.95 9.31 11.00
N PHE A 69 -11.87 9.66 10.30
CA PHE A 69 -11.21 8.82 9.31
C PHE A 69 -10.94 7.40 9.82
N TYR A 70 -10.49 7.26 11.07
CA TYR A 70 -10.13 5.96 11.67
C TYR A 70 -11.32 5.12 12.16
N THR A 71 -12.54 5.56 11.95
CA THR A 71 -13.75 4.83 12.37
C THR A 71 -14.40 4.02 11.24
N LEU A 72 -13.90 4.16 10.02
CA LEU A 72 -14.48 3.60 8.80
C LEU A 72 -13.70 2.39 8.27
N ASP A 73 -14.02 1.94 7.04
CA ASP A 73 -13.46 0.71 6.48
C ASP A 73 -11.96 0.78 6.20
N ASN A 74 -11.41 1.97 5.95
CA ASN A 74 -9.97 2.16 5.82
C ASN A 74 -9.19 1.66 7.04
N ALA A 75 -9.67 1.90 8.27
CA ALA A 75 -9.01 1.40 9.46
C ALA A 75 -9.07 -0.14 9.58
N ARG A 76 -10.12 -0.77 9.06
CA ARG A 76 -10.23 -2.24 8.98
C ARG A 76 -9.28 -2.79 7.92
N LEU A 77 -9.22 -2.13 6.76
CA LEU A 77 -8.31 -2.50 5.67
C LEU A 77 -6.83 -2.36 6.10
N GLU A 78 -6.47 -1.27 6.78
CA GLU A 78 -5.12 -1.10 7.33
C GLU A 78 -4.73 -2.24 8.27
N LYS A 79 -5.63 -2.64 9.18
CA LYS A 79 -5.40 -3.77 10.08
C LYS A 79 -5.25 -5.09 9.32
N LEU A 80 -6.07 -5.33 8.30
CA LEU A 80 -5.96 -6.51 7.45
C LEU A 80 -4.59 -6.56 6.75
N CYS A 81 -4.18 -5.43 6.16
CA CYS A 81 -2.90 -5.30 5.44
C CYS A 81 -1.68 -5.35 6.37
N ALA A 82 -1.84 -5.10 7.67
CA ALA A 82 -0.80 -5.32 8.67
C ALA A 82 -0.77 -6.78 9.17
N ALA A 83 -1.94 -7.37 9.41
CA ALA A 83 -2.07 -8.69 10.00
C ALA A 83 -1.67 -9.82 9.04
N VAL A 84 -2.24 -9.84 7.84
CA VAL A 84 -2.05 -10.96 6.89
C VAL A 84 -0.59 -11.16 6.50
N PRO A 85 0.20 -10.13 6.13
CA PRO A 85 1.61 -10.32 5.85
C PRO A 85 2.42 -10.83 7.05
N ALA A 86 2.16 -10.33 8.25
CA ALA A 86 2.89 -10.76 9.45
C ALA A 86 2.61 -12.24 9.78
N LEU A 87 1.35 -12.66 9.68
CA LEU A 87 0.92 -14.05 9.92
C LEU A 87 1.53 -15.02 8.90
N ILE A 88 1.41 -14.72 7.60
CA ILE A 88 1.97 -15.54 6.52
C ILE A 88 3.47 -15.66 6.65
N LEU A 89 4.11 -14.56 6.96
CA LEU A 89 5.54 -14.50 7.08
C LEU A 89 6.08 -15.33 8.23
N TYR A 90 5.42 -15.26 9.39
CA TYR A 90 5.78 -16.06 10.55
C TYR A 90 5.57 -17.56 10.25
N HIS A 91 4.44 -17.91 9.62
CA HIS A 91 4.21 -19.28 9.13
C HIS A 91 5.33 -19.78 8.21
N ASN A 92 5.72 -18.97 7.22
CA ASN A 92 6.76 -19.37 6.25
C ASN A 92 8.14 -19.61 6.89
N VAL A 93 8.43 -18.93 7.99
CA VAL A 93 9.71 -19.08 8.71
C VAL A 93 9.69 -20.23 9.70
N THR A 94 8.54 -20.54 10.30
CA THR A 94 8.43 -21.45 11.45
C THR A 94 7.60 -22.71 11.18
N GLY A 95 6.78 -22.73 10.12
CA GLY A 95 5.79 -23.78 9.88
C GLY A 95 4.56 -23.69 10.79
N SER A 96 4.32 -22.57 11.47
CA SER A 96 3.22 -22.43 12.42
C SER A 96 1.85 -22.41 11.74
N GLU A 97 1.12 -23.52 11.77
CA GLU A 97 -0.21 -23.68 11.15
C GLU A 97 -1.27 -22.69 11.69
N PRO A 98 -1.36 -22.38 13.02
CA PRO A 98 -2.37 -21.43 13.49
C PRO A 98 -2.27 -20.05 12.84
N HIS A 99 -1.06 -19.60 12.45
CA HIS A 99 -0.86 -18.34 11.79
C HIS A 99 -1.31 -18.39 10.31
N ALA A 100 -1.09 -19.50 9.62
CA ALA A 100 -1.60 -19.71 8.26
C ALA A 100 -3.13 -19.77 8.24
N GLU A 101 -3.73 -20.51 9.19
CA GLU A 101 -5.18 -20.61 9.37
C GLU A 101 -5.81 -19.23 9.59
N LYS A 102 -5.23 -18.43 10.50
CA LYS A 102 -5.71 -17.07 10.75
C LYS A 102 -5.59 -16.16 9.56
N ALA A 103 -4.49 -16.21 8.82
CA ALA A 103 -4.33 -15.44 7.59
C ALA A 103 -5.39 -15.82 6.54
N ALA A 104 -5.64 -17.11 6.36
CA ALA A 104 -6.66 -17.63 5.45
C ALA A 104 -8.08 -17.19 5.86
N GLU A 105 -8.40 -17.25 7.15
CA GLU A 105 -9.67 -16.75 7.69
C GLU A 105 -9.90 -15.27 7.35
N LEU A 106 -8.92 -14.41 7.64
CA LEU A 106 -8.99 -12.98 7.36
C LEU A 106 -9.17 -12.68 5.88
N LEU A 107 -8.45 -13.40 5.01
CA LEU A 107 -8.58 -13.26 3.55
C LEU A 107 -9.96 -13.68 3.05
N ARG A 108 -10.48 -14.83 3.53
CA ARG A 108 -11.83 -15.29 3.13
C ARG A 108 -12.91 -14.31 3.55
N VAL A 109 -12.87 -13.83 4.77
CA VAL A 109 -13.88 -12.91 5.30
C VAL A 109 -13.90 -11.61 4.49
N TRP A 110 -12.73 -11.06 4.17
CA TRP A 110 -12.66 -9.79 3.45
C TRP A 110 -12.97 -9.90 1.95
N PHE A 111 -12.53 -10.98 1.28
CA PHE A 111 -12.56 -11.04 -0.17
C PHE A 111 -13.50 -12.10 -0.76
N LEU A 112 -13.80 -13.20 -0.05
CA LEU A 112 -14.40 -14.38 -0.64
C LEU A 112 -15.79 -14.72 -0.11
N ALA A 113 -15.99 -14.65 1.20
CA ALA A 113 -17.22 -15.09 1.83
C ALA A 113 -18.43 -14.23 1.40
N PRO A 114 -19.49 -14.80 0.79
CA PRO A 114 -20.60 -14.02 0.23
C PRO A 114 -21.30 -13.08 1.21
N ALA A 115 -21.32 -13.44 2.49
CA ALA A 115 -21.98 -12.65 3.54
C ALA A 115 -21.16 -11.43 4.00
N THR A 116 -19.85 -11.39 3.73
CA THR A 116 -18.94 -10.43 4.37
C THR A 116 -17.95 -9.77 3.42
N ARG A 117 -17.77 -10.33 2.21
CA ARG A 117 -16.75 -9.86 1.26
C ARG A 117 -16.98 -8.44 0.80
N MET A 118 -15.91 -7.73 0.60
CA MET A 118 -15.91 -6.42 -0.04
C MET A 118 -16.26 -6.54 -1.54
N ASN A 119 -17.11 -5.65 -2.05
CA ASN A 119 -17.29 -5.46 -3.49
C ASN A 119 -15.99 -4.91 -4.12
N PRO A 120 -15.59 -5.37 -5.32
CA PRO A 120 -14.33 -4.95 -5.95
C PRO A 120 -14.46 -3.56 -6.60
N ASN A 121 -14.75 -2.56 -5.79
CA ASN A 121 -14.83 -1.15 -6.19
C ASN A 121 -14.59 -0.20 -5.01
N LEU A 122 -14.31 1.07 -5.31
CA LEU A 122 -14.12 2.13 -4.33
C LEU A 122 -15.01 3.35 -4.60
N ARG A 123 -16.26 3.14 -5.00
CA ARG A 123 -17.20 4.22 -5.33
C ARG A 123 -17.45 5.19 -4.19
N HIS A 124 -17.34 4.72 -2.94
CA HIS A 124 -17.60 5.52 -1.74
C HIS A 124 -16.32 5.75 -0.91
N ALA A 125 -15.13 5.62 -1.56
CA ALA A 125 -13.88 5.94 -0.91
C ALA A 125 -13.66 7.45 -0.84
N GLN A 126 -13.15 7.89 0.32
CA GLN A 126 -12.82 9.27 0.63
C GLN A 126 -13.97 10.25 0.32
N PHE A 127 -15.19 9.92 0.73
CA PHE A 127 -16.30 10.86 0.67
C PHE A 127 -15.98 12.15 1.46
N ILE A 128 -16.65 13.26 1.10
CA ILE A 128 -16.55 14.54 1.81
C ILE A 128 -17.96 14.98 2.17
N ARG A 129 -18.26 15.09 3.47
CA ARG A 129 -19.59 15.45 3.94
C ARG A 129 -20.05 16.79 3.35
N GLY A 130 -21.22 16.78 2.74
CA GLY A 130 -21.80 17.93 2.06
C GLY A 130 -21.17 18.29 0.72
N VAL A 131 -20.25 17.46 0.16
CA VAL A 131 -19.57 17.70 -1.12
C VAL A 131 -19.74 16.53 -2.09
N THR A 132 -19.34 15.32 -1.67
CA THR A 132 -19.34 14.13 -2.56
C THR A 132 -19.40 12.83 -1.77
N ASP A 133 -20.07 11.83 -2.32
CA ASP A 133 -20.21 10.48 -1.75
C ASP A 133 -19.01 9.56 -2.02
N GLY A 134 -18.03 10.03 -2.76
CA GLY A 134 -16.80 9.34 -3.10
C GLY A 134 -16.04 10.09 -4.19
N ARG A 135 -14.76 9.74 -4.41
CA ARG A 135 -13.90 10.40 -5.40
C ARG A 135 -12.73 9.50 -5.82
N GLY A 136 -12.16 9.77 -7.00
CA GLY A 136 -11.09 8.96 -7.59
C GLY A 136 -9.85 8.86 -6.69
N ILE A 137 -9.43 9.97 -6.07
CA ILE A 137 -8.24 9.98 -5.19
C ILE A 137 -8.40 9.10 -3.94
N GLY A 138 -9.60 8.58 -3.67
CA GLY A 138 -9.83 7.57 -2.64
C GLY A 138 -9.24 6.20 -2.96
N ILE A 139 -8.86 5.95 -4.23
CA ILE A 139 -8.22 4.70 -4.66
C ILE A 139 -6.88 4.46 -3.93
N ILE A 140 -6.23 5.51 -3.45
CA ILE A 140 -5.00 5.40 -2.67
C ILE A 140 -5.17 4.60 -1.38
N ASP A 141 -6.38 4.49 -0.84
CA ASP A 141 -6.66 3.72 0.38
C ASP A 141 -6.28 2.24 0.26
N THR A 142 -6.21 1.72 -0.96
CA THR A 142 -5.90 0.30 -1.23
C THR A 142 -4.44 0.03 -1.61
N ASN A 143 -3.54 1.00 -1.54
CA ASN A 143 -2.13 0.82 -1.90
C ASN A 143 -1.43 -0.29 -1.09
N SER A 144 -1.81 -0.46 0.18
CA SER A 144 -1.26 -1.49 1.06
C SER A 144 -1.61 -2.92 0.63
N LEU A 145 -2.59 -3.10 -0.26
CA LEU A 145 -2.89 -4.40 -0.87
C LEU A 145 -1.74 -4.93 -1.72
N ILE A 146 -0.84 -4.09 -2.21
CA ILE A 146 0.38 -4.52 -2.91
C ILE A 146 1.22 -5.44 -2.01
N PHE A 147 1.42 -5.04 -0.75
CA PHE A 147 2.20 -5.80 0.23
C PHE A 147 1.46 -7.06 0.71
N LEU A 148 0.14 -6.96 0.86
CA LEU A 148 -0.70 -8.10 1.20
C LEU A 148 -0.59 -9.18 0.12
N LEU A 149 -0.68 -8.81 -1.17
CA LEU A 149 -0.58 -9.75 -2.28
C LEU A 149 0.80 -10.39 -2.40
N ASP A 150 1.89 -9.62 -2.17
CA ASP A 150 3.22 -10.21 -2.13
C ASP A 150 3.33 -11.30 -1.07
N ALA A 151 2.74 -11.10 0.11
CA ALA A 151 2.67 -12.12 1.15
C ALA A 151 1.81 -13.32 0.72
N VAL A 152 0.61 -13.08 0.16
CA VAL A 152 -0.30 -14.14 -0.27
C VAL A 152 0.33 -15.06 -1.32
N THR A 153 1.15 -14.54 -2.24
CA THR A 153 1.89 -15.37 -3.22
C THR A 153 2.84 -16.39 -2.57
N ARG A 154 3.14 -16.22 -1.28
CA ARG A 154 4.01 -17.09 -0.46
C ARG A 154 3.24 -18.00 0.50
N LEU A 155 1.92 -17.84 0.58
CA LEU A 155 1.06 -18.73 1.36
C LEU A 155 0.86 -20.03 0.58
N PRO A 156 1.40 -21.18 1.05
CA PRO A 156 1.24 -22.44 0.35
C PRO A 156 -0.21 -22.91 0.39
N ALA A 157 -0.60 -23.69 -0.62
CA ALA A 157 -1.85 -24.42 -0.58
C ALA A 157 -1.85 -25.38 0.62
N SER A 158 -2.94 -25.36 1.38
CA SER A 158 -3.11 -26.13 2.61
C SER A 158 -4.59 -26.40 2.85
N PRO A 159 -4.98 -27.21 3.85
CA PRO A 159 -6.39 -27.33 4.24
C PRO A 159 -7.03 -25.99 4.63
N TYR A 160 -6.23 -25.03 5.08
CA TYR A 160 -6.70 -23.69 5.46
C TYR A 160 -6.80 -22.72 4.29
N TRP A 161 -5.94 -22.86 3.25
CA TRP A 161 -5.91 -22.01 2.07
C TRP A 161 -5.80 -22.87 0.81
N THR A 162 -6.93 -23.11 0.17
CA THR A 162 -7.03 -24.01 -0.98
C THR A 162 -6.63 -23.32 -2.29
N GLU A 163 -6.35 -24.11 -3.31
CA GLU A 163 -6.15 -23.59 -4.68
C GLU A 163 -7.40 -22.88 -5.20
N ASP A 164 -8.60 -23.27 -4.72
CA ASP A 164 -9.85 -22.60 -5.08
C ASP A 164 -9.97 -21.23 -4.41
N ASP A 165 -9.60 -21.10 -3.14
CA ASP A 165 -9.51 -19.80 -2.46
C ASP A 165 -8.56 -18.85 -3.22
N TYR A 166 -7.41 -19.37 -3.64
CA TYR A 166 -6.43 -18.58 -4.39
C TYR A 166 -6.99 -18.09 -5.72
N ARG A 167 -7.65 -18.97 -6.49
CA ARG A 167 -8.30 -18.60 -7.76
C ARG A 167 -9.45 -17.60 -7.57
N GLN A 168 -10.26 -17.77 -6.52
CA GLN A 168 -11.32 -16.81 -6.19
C GLN A 168 -10.75 -15.44 -5.85
N LEU A 169 -9.65 -15.38 -5.10
CA LEU A 169 -8.94 -14.13 -4.81
C LEU A 169 -8.39 -13.48 -6.08
N GLN A 170 -7.78 -14.26 -6.97
CA GLN A 170 -7.35 -13.76 -8.29
C GLN A 170 -8.51 -13.17 -9.09
N SER A 171 -9.67 -13.83 -9.06
CA SER A 171 -10.89 -13.34 -9.73
C SER A 171 -11.39 -12.03 -9.14
N TRP A 172 -11.33 -11.89 -7.81
CA TRP A 172 -11.67 -10.64 -7.14
C TRP A 172 -10.75 -9.49 -7.58
N PHE A 173 -9.43 -9.72 -7.61
CA PHE A 173 -8.47 -8.71 -8.07
C PHE A 173 -8.58 -8.42 -9.56
N ALA A 174 -8.95 -9.42 -10.39
CA ALA A 174 -9.24 -9.20 -11.80
C ALA A 174 -10.44 -8.25 -12.00
N ALA A 175 -11.51 -8.43 -11.22
CA ALA A 175 -12.67 -7.53 -11.25
C ALA A 175 -12.30 -6.13 -10.74
N TYR A 176 -11.54 -6.03 -9.65
CA TYR A 176 -11.10 -4.76 -9.09
C TYR A 176 -10.17 -4.00 -10.05
N THR A 177 -9.22 -4.66 -10.69
CA THR A 177 -8.37 -4.06 -11.72
C THR A 177 -9.20 -3.56 -12.90
N GLY A 178 -10.21 -4.34 -13.33
CA GLY A 178 -11.14 -3.89 -14.37
C GLY A 178 -11.89 -2.62 -13.97
N TRP A 179 -12.35 -2.53 -12.72
CA TRP A 179 -12.98 -1.32 -12.22
C TRP A 179 -12.00 -0.13 -12.18
N LEU A 180 -10.78 -0.33 -11.70
CA LEU A 180 -9.74 0.71 -11.65
C LEU A 180 -9.45 1.29 -13.04
N THR A 181 -9.38 0.46 -14.06
CA THR A 181 -8.97 0.88 -15.42
C THR A 181 -10.10 1.39 -16.30
N LEU A 182 -11.37 1.19 -15.90
CA LEU A 182 -12.54 1.54 -16.72
C LEU A 182 -13.47 2.57 -16.08
N HIS A 183 -13.51 2.65 -14.73
CA HIS A 183 -14.41 3.55 -14.04
C HIS A 183 -13.86 5.00 -14.06
N PRO A 184 -14.71 6.06 -14.18
CA PRO A 184 -14.27 7.45 -14.16
C PRO A 184 -13.38 7.82 -12.97
N PHE A 185 -13.60 7.26 -11.78
CA PHE A 185 -12.74 7.47 -10.61
C PHE A 185 -11.35 6.86 -10.80
N GLY A 186 -11.26 5.69 -11.44
CA GLY A 186 -9.96 5.11 -11.77
C GLY A 186 -9.18 5.98 -12.75
N LEU A 187 -9.85 6.50 -13.79
CA LEU A 187 -9.24 7.41 -14.77
C LEU A 187 -8.85 8.76 -14.14
N GLN A 188 -9.62 9.22 -13.13
CA GLN A 188 -9.26 10.41 -12.35
C GLN A 188 -7.94 10.18 -11.59
N GLU A 189 -7.85 9.10 -10.80
CA GLU A 189 -6.64 8.79 -10.02
C GLU A 189 -5.43 8.52 -10.92
N GLU A 190 -5.66 7.84 -12.06
CA GLU A 190 -4.66 7.65 -13.10
C GLU A 190 -4.04 8.97 -13.58
N SER A 191 -4.81 10.04 -13.68
CA SER A 191 -4.37 11.34 -14.20
C SER A 191 -3.64 12.20 -13.18
N GLU A 192 -3.64 11.83 -11.88
CA GLU A 192 -3.02 12.64 -10.83
C GLU A 192 -1.50 12.78 -11.03
N PRO A 193 -0.95 14.02 -10.98
CA PRO A 193 0.45 14.29 -11.28
C PRO A 193 1.38 14.15 -10.06
N ASN A 194 0.96 13.49 -9.01
CA ASN A 194 1.63 13.36 -7.71
C ASN A 194 1.63 11.91 -7.22
N ASN A 195 1.87 11.68 -5.93
CA ASN A 195 1.90 10.34 -5.33
C ASN A 195 0.63 9.51 -5.59
N HIS A 196 -0.53 10.12 -5.77
CA HIS A 196 -1.76 9.42 -6.12
C HIS A 196 -1.60 8.62 -7.42
N GLY A 197 -1.18 9.27 -8.50
CA GLY A 197 -0.94 8.59 -9.77
C GLY A 197 0.19 7.55 -9.69
N SER A 198 1.23 7.81 -8.89
CA SER A 198 2.34 6.86 -8.70
C SER A 198 1.87 5.58 -8.00
N TRP A 199 1.05 5.71 -6.95
CA TRP A 199 0.42 4.58 -6.27
C TRP A 199 -0.62 3.88 -7.13
N TYR A 200 -1.35 4.61 -7.99
CA TYR A 200 -2.26 4.00 -8.94
C TYR A 200 -1.54 3.06 -9.89
N ASP A 201 -0.44 3.51 -10.52
CA ASP A 201 0.36 2.68 -11.44
C ASP A 201 0.89 1.43 -10.71
N ALA A 202 1.45 1.57 -9.51
CA ALA A 202 1.94 0.45 -8.71
C ALA A 202 0.84 -0.57 -8.38
N GLN A 203 -0.36 -0.10 -8.01
CA GLN A 203 -1.52 -0.96 -7.73
C GLN A 203 -1.97 -1.72 -8.95
N VAL A 204 -2.17 -1.03 -10.09
CA VAL A 204 -2.64 -1.69 -11.32
C VAL A 204 -1.65 -2.74 -11.79
N ILE A 205 -0.33 -2.48 -11.72
CA ILE A 205 0.71 -3.45 -12.07
C ILE A 205 0.66 -4.67 -11.13
N ALA A 206 0.60 -4.44 -9.82
CA ALA A 206 0.58 -5.51 -8.83
C ALA A 206 -0.66 -6.40 -8.98
N PHE A 207 -1.83 -5.77 -9.14
CA PHE A 207 -3.12 -6.47 -9.23
C PHE A 207 -3.28 -7.20 -10.57
N SER A 208 -2.81 -6.60 -11.68
CA SER A 208 -2.76 -7.25 -12.99
C SER A 208 -1.89 -8.51 -12.94
N ARG A 209 -0.70 -8.42 -12.34
CA ARG A 209 0.20 -9.57 -12.17
C ARG A 209 -0.44 -10.68 -11.34
N PHE A 210 -1.00 -10.33 -10.18
CA PHE A 210 -1.62 -11.30 -9.30
C PHE A 210 -2.80 -12.02 -9.96
N SER A 211 -3.57 -11.31 -10.77
CA SER A 211 -4.73 -11.86 -11.51
C SER A 211 -4.38 -12.50 -12.85
N GLY A 212 -3.08 -12.62 -13.21
CA GLY A 212 -2.64 -13.28 -14.44
C GLY A 212 -2.86 -12.46 -15.72
N ARG A 213 -3.02 -11.13 -15.60
CA ARG A 213 -3.20 -10.20 -16.75
C ARG A 213 -1.90 -9.50 -17.12
N GLU A 214 -0.87 -10.28 -17.41
CA GLU A 214 0.48 -9.77 -17.62
C GLU A 214 0.63 -8.94 -18.91
N GLU A 215 -0.24 -9.12 -19.90
CA GLU A 215 -0.24 -8.40 -21.16
C GLU A 215 -0.41 -6.87 -21.00
N GLN A 216 -0.99 -6.43 -19.90
CA GLN A 216 -1.21 -5.01 -19.63
C GLN A 216 -0.02 -4.34 -18.92
N ILE A 217 0.88 -5.12 -18.31
CA ILE A 217 1.94 -4.60 -17.43
C ILE A 217 2.92 -3.70 -18.18
N ALA A 218 3.30 -4.06 -19.41
CA ALA A 218 4.25 -3.28 -20.21
C ALA A 218 3.79 -1.81 -20.38
N ARG A 219 2.51 -1.60 -20.73
CA ARG A 219 1.92 -0.26 -20.85
C ARG A 219 2.01 0.55 -19.55
N TRP A 220 1.73 -0.09 -18.42
CA TRP A 220 1.77 0.59 -17.13
C TRP A 220 3.20 0.90 -16.67
N LEU A 221 4.18 0.07 -17.03
CA LEU A 221 5.59 0.35 -16.80
C LEU A 221 6.09 1.52 -17.63
N GLU A 222 5.76 1.59 -18.92
CA GLU A 222 6.08 2.73 -19.79
C GLU A 222 5.53 4.03 -19.19
N ARG A 223 4.27 4.02 -18.75
CA ARG A 223 3.64 5.16 -18.10
C ARG A 223 4.34 5.54 -16.79
N THR A 224 4.73 4.57 -15.97
CA THR A 224 5.47 4.83 -14.74
C THR A 224 6.83 5.49 -15.03
N LEU A 225 7.53 5.08 -16.08
CA LEU A 225 8.78 5.71 -16.53
C LEU A 225 8.57 7.18 -16.92
N GLU A 226 7.51 7.49 -17.63
CA GLU A 226 7.14 8.87 -17.97
C GLU A 226 6.84 9.68 -16.69
N ARG A 227 6.09 9.10 -15.76
CA ARG A 227 5.72 9.73 -14.48
C ARG A 227 6.94 10.01 -13.62
N ILE A 228 7.91 9.09 -13.53
CA ILE A 228 9.17 9.29 -12.81
C ILE A 228 9.89 10.53 -13.35
N ARG A 229 10.05 10.65 -14.67
CA ARG A 229 10.71 11.80 -15.33
C ARG A 229 9.96 13.11 -15.15
N GLN A 230 8.62 13.07 -15.06
CA GLN A 230 7.79 14.25 -14.84
C GLN A 230 7.79 14.73 -13.40
N GLN A 231 7.82 13.81 -12.43
CA GLN A 231 7.67 14.12 -11.01
C GLN A 231 8.99 14.37 -10.29
N ILE A 232 10.10 13.80 -10.79
CA ILE A 232 11.42 13.91 -10.15
C ILE A 232 12.34 14.77 -11.02
N ARG A 233 12.86 15.84 -10.43
CA ARG A 233 13.84 16.73 -11.09
C ARG A 233 15.24 16.10 -11.10
N PRO A 234 16.18 16.61 -11.92
CA PRO A 234 17.56 16.12 -11.95
C PRO A 234 18.28 16.18 -10.59
N ASP A 235 17.94 17.13 -9.71
CA ASP A 235 18.47 17.22 -8.35
C ASP A 235 17.83 16.22 -7.36
N GLY A 236 16.84 15.46 -7.80
CA GLY A 236 16.10 14.50 -6.99
C GLY A 236 14.89 15.07 -6.26
N SER A 237 14.64 16.37 -6.36
CA SER A 237 13.48 16.99 -5.74
C SER A 237 12.17 16.58 -6.43
N GLN A 238 11.07 16.53 -5.66
CA GLN A 238 9.73 16.15 -6.13
C GLN A 238 8.77 17.33 -5.89
N PRO A 239 8.63 18.29 -6.84
CA PRO A 239 7.91 19.54 -6.60
C PRO A 239 6.46 19.38 -6.15
N GLY A 240 5.75 18.39 -6.68
CA GLY A 240 4.36 18.10 -6.28
C GLY A 240 4.23 17.69 -4.81
N GLU A 241 5.23 17.00 -4.27
CA GLU A 241 5.27 16.57 -2.88
C GLU A 241 5.89 17.63 -1.96
N LEU A 242 6.86 18.39 -2.45
CA LEU A 242 7.46 19.51 -1.71
C LEU A 242 6.46 20.65 -1.44
N ALA A 243 5.42 20.80 -2.25
CA ALA A 243 4.34 21.76 -2.04
C ALA A 243 3.36 21.36 -0.92
N ARG A 244 3.47 20.14 -0.40
CA ARG A 244 2.56 19.63 0.64
C ARG A 244 3.02 20.08 2.04
N THR A 245 2.05 20.14 2.95
CA THR A 245 2.31 20.53 4.37
C THR A 245 3.13 19.49 5.16
N LEU A 246 3.22 18.25 4.66
CA LEU A 246 4.04 17.16 5.18
C LEU A 246 5.03 16.68 4.09
N SER A 247 5.85 17.59 3.57
CA SER A 247 6.59 17.42 2.33
C SER A 247 7.64 16.29 2.37
N LEU A 248 8.36 16.09 3.47
CA LEU A 248 9.29 14.96 3.62
C LEU A 248 8.54 13.63 3.63
N THR A 249 7.41 13.58 4.32
CA THR A 249 6.54 12.39 4.38
C THR A 249 6.02 12.04 2.99
N TYR A 250 5.47 13.02 2.26
CA TYR A 250 4.94 12.77 0.92
C TYR A 250 6.01 12.46 -0.11
N SER A 251 7.18 13.12 -0.07
CA SER A 251 8.29 12.80 -0.96
C SER A 251 8.80 11.38 -0.75
N THR A 252 8.88 10.92 0.51
CA THR A 252 9.23 9.53 0.86
C THR A 252 8.17 8.55 0.37
N TYR A 253 6.89 8.88 0.57
CA TYR A 253 5.74 8.07 0.21
C TYR A 253 5.60 7.90 -1.32
N ASN A 254 5.85 8.98 -2.08
CA ASN A 254 5.85 8.91 -3.52
C ASN A 254 7.02 8.08 -4.07
N LEU A 255 8.22 8.26 -3.52
CA LEU A 255 9.37 7.45 -3.92
C LEU A 255 9.19 5.97 -3.57
N LEU A 256 8.46 5.64 -2.48
CA LEU A 256 8.10 4.27 -2.15
C LEU A 256 7.18 3.64 -3.21
N ALA A 257 6.23 4.38 -3.77
CA ALA A 257 5.39 3.87 -4.86
C ALA A 257 6.23 3.47 -6.08
N PHE A 258 7.18 4.32 -6.47
CA PHE A 258 8.12 4.00 -7.57
C PHE A 258 9.04 2.83 -7.23
N ALA A 259 9.50 2.72 -5.99
CA ALA A 259 10.30 1.58 -5.54
C ALA A 259 9.51 0.26 -5.59
N CYS A 260 8.23 0.27 -5.20
CA CYS A 260 7.34 -0.89 -5.35
C CYS A 260 7.17 -1.28 -6.83
N THR A 261 6.98 -0.30 -7.72
CA THR A 261 6.91 -0.55 -9.16
C THR A 261 8.21 -1.12 -9.69
N ALA A 262 9.37 -0.62 -9.23
CA ALA A 262 10.68 -1.15 -9.61
C ALA A 262 10.84 -2.64 -9.23
N GLU A 263 10.40 -3.05 -8.04
CA GLU A 263 10.38 -4.47 -7.65
C GLU A 263 9.47 -5.32 -8.54
N LEU A 264 8.30 -4.79 -8.86
CA LEU A 264 7.36 -5.47 -9.76
C LEU A 264 7.92 -5.58 -11.19
N ALA A 265 8.66 -4.60 -11.66
CA ALA A 265 9.26 -4.55 -13.00
C ALA A 265 10.35 -5.60 -13.20
N ILE A 266 11.11 -5.97 -12.18
CA ILE A 266 12.20 -6.97 -12.27
C ILE A 266 11.71 -8.28 -12.86
N LYS A 267 10.48 -8.70 -12.53
CA LYS A 267 9.90 -9.94 -13.06
C LYS A 267 9.59 -9.86 -14.56
N THR A 268 9.56 -8.67 -15.16
CA THR A 268 9.44 -8.46 -16.61
C THR A 268 10.80 -8.27 -17.30
N GLY A 269 11.90 -8.30 -16.54
CA GLY A 269 13.26 -8.07 -17.05
C GLY A 269 13.69 -6.62 -17.04
N ALA A 270 12.85 -5.66 -16.59
CA ALA A 270 13.23 -4.25 -16.47
C ALA A 270 13.86 -3.97 -15.09
N ASP A 271 14.95 -3.19 -15.09
CA ASP A 271 15.67 -2.77 -13.88
C ASP A 271 15.58 -1.25 -13.70
N LEU A 272 14.45 -0.78 -13.20
CA LEU A 272 14.19 0.66 -13.04
C LEU A 272 15.22 1.34 -12.15
N TRP A 273 15.81 0.65 -11.16
CA TRP A 273 16.85 1.22 -10.32
C TRP A 273 18.13 1.58 -11.09
N ASN A 274 18.44 0.85 -12.16
CA ASN A 274 19.59 1.13 -13.02
C ASN A 274 19.23 1.93 -14.28
N GLU A 275 18.02 1.80 -14.78
CA GLU A 275 17.54 2.45 -15.99
C GLU A 275 17.02 3.88 -15.74
N CYS A 276 16.60 4.21 -14.49
CA CYS A 276 16.07 5.52 -14.12
C CYS A 276 16.96 6.21 -13.07
N PRO A 277 17.91 7.06 -13.49
CA PRO A 277 18.76 7.80 -12.58
C PRO A 277 17.97 8.71 -11.61
N GLU A 278 16.77 9.14 -12.01
CA GLU A 278 15.87 9.95 -11.21
C GLU A 278 15.52 9.29 -9.87
N LEU A 279 15.35 7.96 -9.83
CA LEU A 279 15.07 7.24 -8.58
C LEU A 279 16.24 7.32 -7.59
N LYS A 280 17.47 7.16 -8.09
CA LYS A 280 18.67 7.31 -7.27
C LYS A 280 18.86 8.76 -6.81
N ASN A 281 18.57 9.73 -7.69
CA ASN A 281 18.64 11.15 -7.35
C ASN A 281 17.65 11.50 -6.25
N ALA A 282 16.38 11.04 -6.36
CA ALA A 282 15.36 11.26 -5.34
C ALA A 282 15.74 10.61 -3.99
N LEU A 283 16.27 9.39 -4.02
CA LEU A 283 16.75 8.74 -2.80
C LEU A 283 17.90 9.53 -2.15
N ASN A 284 18.90 9.98 -2.94
CA ASN A 284 20.02 10.77 -2.46
C ASN A 284 19.57 12.15 -1.93
N TYR A 285 18.53 12.74 -2.51
CA TYR A 285 17.93 13.98 -2.03
C TYR A 285 17.29 13.83 -0.64
N LEU A 286 16.57 12.71 -0.40
CA LEU A 286 15.84 12.47 0.84
C LEU A 286 16.70 11.83 1.95
N LYS A 287 17.65 10.97 1.58
CA LYS A 287 18.46 10.14 2.48
C LYS A 287 19.10 10.89 3.65
N PRO A 288 19.70 12.11 3.46
CA PRO A 288 20.35 12.84 4.56
C PRO A 288 19.39 13.29 5.68
N TYR A 289 18.10 13.38 5.39
CA TYR A 289 17.09 13.86 6.33
C TYR A 289 16.44 12.76 7.16
N TYR A 290 16.60 11.49 6.81
CA TYR A 290 16.01 10.41 7.59
C TYR A 290 16.60 10.27 9.00
N PRO A 291 17.92 10.40 9.21
CA PRO A 291 18.49 10.43 10.56
C PRO A 291 18.41 11.81 11.25
N ALA A 292 18.11 12.86 10.52
CA ALA A 292 18.11 14.26 11.00
C ALA A 292 16.95 15.06 10.37
N PRO A 293 15.68 14.66 10.59
CA PRO A 293 14.53 15.29 9.93
C PRO A 293 14.32 16.75 10.31
N GLU A 294 14.89 17.20 11.42
CA GLU A 294 14.90 18.61 11.85
C GLU A 294 15.68 19.54 10.90
N LYS A 295 16.55 18.98 10.04
CA LYS A 295 17.31 19.73 9.02
C LYS A 295 16.53 19.95 7.73
N TRP A 296 15.33 19.34 7.62
CA TRP A 296 14.48 19.51 6.45
C TRP A 296 13.96 20.95 6.34
N SER A 297 14.20 21.63 5.22
CA SER A 297 13.91 23.04 5.03
C SER A 297 12.55 23.33 4.39
N HIS A 298 11.79 22.32 3.99
CA HIS A 298 10.47 22.47 3.39
C HIS A 298 9.36 22.25 4.44
N PRO A 299 8.09 22.61 4.14
CA PRO A 299 6.99 22.47 5.09
C PRO A 299 6.85 21.04 5.63
N GLN A 300 6.81 20.91 6.95
CA GLN A 300 6.60 19.63 7.66
C GLN A 300 5.91 19.95 9.01
N ILE A 301 4.57 20.10 8.98
CA ILE A 301 3.76 20.56 10.13
C ILE A 301 3.71 19.61 11.32
N ARG A 302 4.18 18.37 11.13
CA ARG A 302 4.38 17.37 12.20
C ARG A 302 5.75 16.73 12.05
N PRO A 303 6.40 16.28 13.14
CA PRO A 303 7.67 15.57 13.06
C PRO A 303 7.57 14.39 12.08
N PHE A 304 8.59 14.21 11.25
CA PHE A 304 8.72 13.05 10.40
C PHE A 304 9.08 11.83 11.26
N GLU A 305 8.39 10.72 11.05
CA GLU A 305 8.72 9.45 11.72
C GLU A 305 9.75 8.68 10.86
N PRO A 306 11.03 8.59 11.28
CA PRO A 306 12.08 7.97 10.45
C PRO A 306 11.79 6.53 10.04
N ARG A 307 11.05 5.77 10.87
CA ARG A 307 10.67 4.39 10.55
C ARG A 307 9.74 4.28 9.35
N SER A 308 9.04 5.36 8.98
CA SER A 308 8.21 5.37 7.77
C SER A 308 9.04 5.24 6.47
N ALA A 309 10.34 5.54 6.52
CA ALA A 309 11.27 5.30 5.41
C ALA A 309 11.75 3.84 5.29
N ALA A 310 11.52 3.00 6.31
CA ALA A 310 12.06 1.64 6.35
C ALA A 310 11.67 0.76 5.14
N PRO A 311 10.42 0.77 4.62
CA PRO A 311 10.08 0.04 3.42
C PRO A 311 10.91 0.47 2.21
N LEU A 312 10.98 1.78 1.94
CA LEU A 312 11.76 2.35 0.85
C LEU A 312 13.24 1.97 0.95
N LEU A 313 13.84 2.15 2.12
CA LEU A 313 15.25 1.82 2.37
C LEU A 313 15.52 0.32 2.19
N THR A 314 14.56 -0.52 2.54
CA THR A 314 14.67 -1.98 2.38
C THR A 314 14.68 -2.38 0.90
N LEU A 315 13.77 -1.82 0.10
CA LEU A 315 13.73 -2.06 -1.33
C LEU A 315 15.01 -1.53 -2.01
N ALA A 316 15.37 -0.28 -1.77
CA ALA A 316 16.53 0.34 -2.38
C ALA A 316 17.86 -0.37 -2.02
N ALA A 317 18.05 -0.79 -0.76
CA ALA A 317 19.24 -1.52 -0.33
C ALA A 317 19.39 -2.92 -0.96
N GLY A 318 18.32 -3.47 -1.48
CA GLY A 318 18.33 -4.73 -2.25
C GLY A 318 18.99 -4.59 -3.62
N HIS A 319 18.98 -3.40 -4.20
CA HIS A 319 19.44 -3.11 -5.56
C HIS A 319 20.68 -2.22 -5.62
N LEU A 320 20.79 -1.27 -4.69
CA LEU A 320 21.89 -0.31 -4.69
C LEU A 320 23.06 -0.77 -3.81
N ASN A 321 24.29 -0.70 -4.37
CA ASN A 321 25.51 -1.00 -3.61
C ASN A 321 25.95 0.20 -2.78
N ASP A 322 25.12 0.64 -1.83
CA ASP A 322 25.34 1.79 -0.96
C ASP A 322 25.48 1.32 0.51
N ALA A 323 26.65 1.54 1.10
CA ALA A 323 26.96 1.12 2.48
C ALA A 323 26.17 1.93 3.52
N GLU A 324 25.95 3.23 3.26
CA GLU A 324 25.17 4.10 4.13
C GLU A 324 23.69 3.68 4.15
N LEU A 325 23.13 3.43 2.97
CA LEU A 325 21.76 2.92 2.82
C LEU A 325 21.56 1.61 3.60
N ARG A 326 22.51 0.68 3.51
CA ARG A 326 22.47 -0.58 4.29
C ARG A 326 22.57 -0.36 5.78
N ARG A 327 23.35 0.65 6.24
CA ARG A 327 23.41 1.02 7.65
C ARG A 327 22.06 1.55 8.13
N MET A 328 21.50 2.54 7.42
CA MET A 328 20.19 3.15 7.74
C MET A 328 19.06 2.10 7.73
N GLN A 329 19.07 1.21 6.76
CA GLN A 329 18.12 0.08 6.72
C GLN A 329 18.20 -0.76 8.00
N LYS A 330 19.40 -1.04 8.52
CA LYS A 330 19.57 -1.81 9.77
C LYS A 330 19.09 -1.05 11.01
N GLU A 331 19.35 0.25 11.08
CA GLU A 331 18.98 1.11 12.20
C GLU A 331 17.46 1.33 12.27
N LEU A 332 16.80 1.48 11.11
CA LEU A 332 15.36 1.68 10.99
C LEU A 332 14.59 0.36 10.76
N TYR A 333 15.27 -0.76 10.95
CA TYR A 333 14.79 -2.09 10.61
C TYR A 333 13.40 -2.40 11.17
N GLN A 334 12.51 -2.85 10.27
CA GLN A 334 11.25 -3.48 10.61
C GLN A 334 11.23 -4.89 9.99
N PRO A 335 11.17 -5.96 10.79
CA PRO A 335 11.32 -7.35 10.32
C PRO A 335 10.40 -7.72 9.16
N GLN A 336 9.15 -7.26 9.21
CA GLN A 336 8.14 -7.57 8.21
C GLN A 336 8.50 -7.12 6.79
N TYR A 337 9.22 -6.01 6.62
CA TYR A 337 9.56 -5.51 5.29
C TYR A 337 10.73 -6.26 4.63
N ARG A 338 11.71 -6.72 5.42
CA ARG A 338 12.87 -7.43 4.87
C ARG A 338 12.50 -8.76 4.25
N ILE A 339 11.48 -9.43 4.76
CA ILE A 339 11.12 -10.78 4.35
C ILE A 339 10.17 -10.73 3.16
N LEU A 340 9.28 -9.74 3.08
CA LEU A 340 8.38 -9.55 1.94
C LEU A 340 9.15 -9.38 0.60
N PHE A 341 10.34 -8.77 0.63
CA PHE A 341 11.11 -8.45 -0.56
C PHE A 341 12.46 -9.19 -0.69
N SER A 342 12.74 -10.21 0.14
CA SER A 342 14.01 -10.93 0.03
C SER A 342 14.05 -11.84 -1.19
N LYS A 343 15.12 -11.73 -1.99
CA LYS A 343 15.37 -12.57 -3.18
C LYS A 343 15.43 -14.09 -2.85
N SER A 344 15.77 -14.46 -1.62
CA SER A 344 15.89 -15.85 -1.17
C SER A 344 14.57 -16.62 -1.07
N ALA A 345 13.42 -15.94 -1.12
CA ALA A 345 12.12 -16.60 -1.10
C ALA A 345 11.60 -17.01 -2.49
N ILE A 346 12.34 -16.72 -3.58
CA ILE A 346 11.90 -16.94 -4.97
C ILE A 346 12.33 -18.30 -5.54
N SER A 347 13.20 -19.05 -4.87
CA SER A 347 13.71 -20.32 -5.38
C SER A 347 12.89 -21.52 -4.89
N GLY A 348 11.64 -21.66 -5.29
CA GLY A 348 10.90 -22.83 -4.83
C GLY A 348 9.60 -23.22 -5.51
N ARG A 349 9.11 -22.50 -6.49
CA ARG A 349 7.97 -23.00 -7.28
C ARG A 349 8.32 -23.03 -8.76
N LYS A 350 8.66 -24.23 -9.25
CA LYS A 350 8.41 -24.57 -10.66
C LYS A 350 6.89 -24.73 -10.76
N HIS A 351 6.25 -23.89 -11.52
CA HIS A 351 4.89 -24.16 -11.95
C HIS A 351 4.90 -25.43 -12.82
N PRO A 352 3.94 -26.36 -12.62
CA PRO A 352 3.76 -27.45 -13.57
C PRO A 352 3.30 -26.91 -14.92
#